data_f2adeb495a6504201077d70d20fd2dcb
#
_entry.id   f2adeb495a6504201077d70d20fd2dcb
#
_cell.length_a   1.000
_cell.length_b   1.000
_cell.length_c   1.000
_cell.angle_alpha   90.00
_cell.angle_beta   90.00
_cell.angle_gamma   90.00
#
_symmetry.space_group_name_H-M   'P 1'
#
loop_
_entity.id
_entity.type
_entity.pdbx_description
1 polymer ?
#
loop_
_entity_poly.entity_id
_entity_poly.type
_entity_poly.pdbx_seq_one_letter_code
_entity_poly.pdbx_strand_id
1 'polypeptide(L)'
;MHYDHLMSRWVLAVSLVVSHLASADDQIAHDAAAKLLWGEATAPACADVECLIDKRYADDAKARTLALALFHASGDVAGVGADEIMDGGYRGQIHLVPELPIKGYRQHLAWVADAMTSIDGFFAAQFPDATVRPAYRWRALGFRFVRSVGKRTPSAYAFDWTVEYNVAGSLLTSADGVRETLFHELFHLNDEAHRDWSVRALSSDYDAIVRKCGTRASCLAPFAPNNTMVRGGTYYAFQQNNGTTVHEYAAELAVRYWKEQREMQTKHRLSAKAFKCGPAENGRAWKALVDEFFAARDLVPSC
;
A
#
# COMPACT_ATOMS: atom_id res chain seq x y z
N MET A 1 57.55 32.04 18.06
CA MET A 1 57.17 30.71 18.59
C MET A 1 55.89 30.89 19.40
N HIS A 2 54.72 30.67 18.78
CA HIS A 2 53.47 30.49 19.50
C HIS A 2 52.67 29.44 18.71
N TYR A 3 52.43 28.32 19.35
CA TYR A 3 51.56 27.23 18.84
C TYR A 3 50.17 27.46 19.42
N ASP A 4 49.20 27.73 18.56
CA ASP A 4 47.79 27.72 18.91
C ASP A 4 47.18 26.34 18.57
N HIS A 5 46.71 25.64 19.61
CA HIS A 5 46.00 24.41 19.57
C HIS A 5 44.52 24.67 19.22
N LEU A 6 44.11 24.38 17.99
CA LEU A 6 42.70 24.27 17.59
C LEU A 6 42.11 22.93 18.07
N MET A 7 41.35 22.97 19.16
CA MET A 7 40.52 21.83 19.58
C MET A 7 39.24 21.78 18.74
N SER A 8 39.20 20.79 17.85
CA SER A 8 38.01 20.44 17.08
C SER A 8 36.97 19.79 17.99
N ARG A 9 35.84 20.49 18.25
CA ARG A 9 34.69 19.94 18.96
C ARG A 9 33.84 19.13 17.99
N TRP A 10 33.93 17.79 18.09
CA TRP A 10 32.97 16.89 17.46
C TRP A 10 31.65 16.95 18.22
N VAL A 11 30.63 17.54 17.61
CA VAL A 11 29.25 17.46 18.10
C VAL A 11 28.69 16.13 17.60
N LEU A 12 28.59 15.16 18.49
CA LEU A 12 27.84 13.93 18.29
C LEU A 12 26.33 14.28 18.24
N ALA A 13 25.75 14.30 17.06
CA ALA A 13 24.31 14.34 16.89
C ALA A 13 23.75 12.98 17.30
N VAL A 14 23.23 12.88 18.51
CA VAL A 14 22.43 11.73 18.96
C VAL A 14 21.06 11.86 18.29
N SER A 15 20.86 11.11 17.22
CA SER A 15 19.52 10.91 16.63
C SER A 15 18.68 10.10 17.62
N LEU A 16 17.81 10.78 18.35
CA LEU A 16 16.73 10.15 19.12
C LEU A 16 15.78 9.48 18.12
N VAL A 17 15.95 8.18 17.92
CA VAL A 17 14.90 7.35 17.31
C VAL A 17 13.77 7.30 18.33
N VAL A 18 12.76 8.13 18.14
CA VAL A 18 11.49 8.02 18.87
C VAL A 18 10.80 6.77 18.32
N SER A 19 11.04 5.64 18.96
CA SER A 19 10.24 4.43 18.75
C SER A 19 8.81 4.76 19.19
N HIS A 20 7.93 4.98 18.26
CA HIS A 20 6.49 4.95 18.53
C HIS A 20 6.18 3.50 18.91
N LEU A 21 6.02 3.24 20.20
CA LEU A 21 5.42 2.01 20.68
C LEU A 21 4.01 1.98 20.09
N ALA A 22 3.76 1.08 19.14
CA ALA A 22 2.42 0.80 18.65
C ALA A 22 1.52 0.51 19.86
N SER A 23 0.35 1.14 19.90
CA SER A 23 -0.61 0.85 20.96
C SER A 23 -1.09 -0.60 20.82
N ALA A 24 -1.57 -1.22 21.89
CA ALA A 24 -2.01 -2.62 21.87
C ALA A 24 -3.13 -2.89 20.84
N ASP A 25 -3.89 -1.85 20.46
CA ASP A 25 -4.94 -1.90 19.44
C ASP A 25 -4.39 -1.86 17.99
N ASP A 26 -3.09 -1.55 17.83
CA ASP A 26 -2.44 -1.42 16.51
C ASP A 26 -1.71 -2.72 16.09
N GLN A 27 -1.76 -3.78 16.88
CA GLN A 27 -1.12 -5.06 16.57
C GLN A 27 -2.16 -6.12 16.21
N ILE A 28 -1.76 -7.06 15.34
CA ILE A 28 -2.59 -8.23 15.03
C ILE A 28 -2.69 -9.12 16.28
N ALA A 29 -3.90 -9.49 16.67
CA ALA A 29 -4.14 -10.38 17.80
C ALA A 29 -3.47 -11.75 17.58
N HIS A 30 -3.01 -12.39 18.68
CA HIS A 30 -2.27 -13.64 18.64
C HIS A 30 -2.94 -14.74 17.80
N ASP A 31 -4.24 -14.97 17.98
CA ASP A 31 -4.95 -16.03 17.24
C ASP A 31 -5.08 -15.73 15.74
N ALA A 32 -5.27 -14.46 15.39
CA ALA A 32 -5.27 -13.99 14.01
C ALA A 32 -3.88 -14.15 13.38
N ALA A 33 -2.82 -13.81 14.11
CA ALA A 33 -1.43 -14.00 13.66
C ALA A 33 -1.11 -15.49 13.49
N ALA A 34 -1.57 -16.36 14.40
CA ALA A 34 -1.39 -17.80 14.30
C ALA A 34 -2.04 -18.36 13.02
N LYS A 35 -3.29 -17.96 12.74
CA LYS A 35 -4.00 -18.34 11.52
C LYS A 35 -3.31 -17.82 10.26
N LEU A 36 -2.86 -16.58 10.28
CA LEU A 36 -2.17 -15.95 9.16
C LEU A 36 -0.83 -16.63 8.83
N LEU A 37 -0.05 -16.98 9.87
CA LEU A 37 1.26 -17.59 9.71
C LEU A 37 1.20 -19.09 9.35
N TRP A 38 0.20 -19.82 9.83
CA TRP A 38 0.12 -21.28 9.72
C TRP A 38 -1.01 -21.79 8.82
N GLY A 39 -1.94 -20.90 8.41
CA GLY A 39 -3.11 -21.28 7.61
C GLY A 39 -3.96 -22.32 8.34
N GLU A 40 -4.25 -23.43 7.66
CA GLU A 40 -4.99 -24.57 8.21
C GLU A 40 -4.10 -25.53 9.05
N ALA A 41 -2.78 -25.34 9.04
CA ALA A 41 -1.87 -26.16 9.83
C ALA A 41 -1.94 -25.77 11.32
N THR A 42 -1.68 -26.73 12.22
CA THR A 42 -1.64 -26.46 13.65
C THR A 42 -0.46 -25.55 13.99
N ALA A 43 -0.76 -24.38 14.52
CA ALA A 43 0.26 -23.47 15.02
C ALA A 43 0.97 -24.08 16.26
N PRO A 44 2.28 -23.86 16.43
CA PRO A 44 2.99 -24.29 17.62
C PRO A 44 2.52 -23.53 18.85
N ALA A 45 2.71 -24.12 20.03
CA ALA A 45 2.49 -23.41 21.27
C ALA A 45 3.50 -22.25 21.40
N CYS A 46 2.96 -21.02 21.42
CA CYS A 46 3.71 -19.77 21.56
C CYS A 46 2.96 -18.84 22.51
N ALA A 47 3.69 -18.07 23.31
CA ALA A 47 3.10 -17.12 24.24
C ALA A 47 2.70 -15.79 23.56
N ASP A 48 3.34 -15.46 22.44
CA ASP A 48 3.19 -14.18 21.74
C ASP A 48 3.40 -14.34 20.22
N VAL A 49 3.13 -13.27 19.50
CA VAL A 49 3.24 -13.20 18.04
C VAL A 49 4.68 -13.32 17.56
N GLU A 50 5.64 -12.78 18.31
CA GLU A 50 7.06 -12.87 17.95
C GLU A 50 7.53 -14.33 17.94
N CYS A 51 7.14 -15.12 18.95
CA CYS A 51 7.41 -16.56 18.98
C CYS A 51 6.82 -17.27 17.77
N LEU A 52 5.59 -16.92 17.36
CA LEU A 52 4.96 -17.48 16.15
C LEU A 52 5.78 -17.16 14.91
N ILE A 53 6.17 -15.89 14.72
CA ILE A 53 7.00 -15.44 13.59
C ILE A 53 8.35 -16.17 13.61
N ASP A 54 9.01 -16.21 14.77
CA ASP A 54 10.32 -16.85 14.94
C ASP A 54 10.29 -18.31 14.50
N LYS A 55 9.29 -19.07 14.95
CA LYS A 55 9.11 -20.47 14.55
C LYS A 55 8.73 -20.65 13.09
N ARG A 56 7.86 -19.76 12.55
CA ARG A 56 7.43 -19.86 11.15
C ARG A 56 8.56 -19.66 10.16
N TYR A 57 9.48 -18.76 10.49
CA TYR A 57 10.62 -18.38 9.64
C TYR A 57 11.94 -19.04 10.05
N ALA A 58 11.91 -20.11 10.89
CA ALA A 58 13.11 -20.73 11.44
C ALA A 58 14.11 -21.20 10.35
N ASP A 59 13.61 -21.65 9.19
CA ASP A 59 14.42 -22.15 8.08
C ASP A 59 15.12 -21.07 7.24
N ASP A 60 14.85 -19.78 7.52
CA ASP A 60 15.47 -18.65 6.82
C ASP A 60 15.72 -17.47 7.78
N ALA A 61 16.91 -17.43 8.38
CA ALA A 61 17.27 -16.41 9.35
C ALA A 61 17.13 -14.96 8.84
N LYS A 62 17.36 -14.72 7.53
CA LYS A 62 17.22 -13.38 6.94
C LYS A 62 15.73 -13.00 6.77
N ALA A 63 14.89 -13.94 6.32
CA ALA A 63 13.45 -13.72 6.25
C ALA A 63 12.85 -13.52 7.64
N ARG A 64 13.31 -14.29 8.64
CA ARG A 64 12.93 -14.13 10.04
C ARG A 64 13.20 -12.72 10.55
N THR A 65 14.41 -12.20 10.33
CA THR A 65 14.76 -10.84 10.72
C THR A 65 13.84 -9.79 10.06
N LEU A 66 13.51 -9.95 8.78
CA LEU A 66 12.61 -9.06 8.07
C LEU A 66 11.17 -9.12 8.60
N ALA A 67 10.65 -10.33 8.88
CA ALA A 67 9.30 -10.51 9.40
C ALA A 67 9.15 -9.93 10.81
N LEU A 68 10.14 -10.13 11.68
CA LEU A 68 10.19 -9.53 13.02
C LEU A 68 10.32 -8.00 12.94
N ALA A 69 11.15 -7.49 12.05
CA ALA A 69 11.30 -6.04 11.86
C ALA A 69 9.99 -5.39 11.37
N LEU A 70 9.27 -6.04 10.46
CA LEU A 70 7.94 -5.58 10.01
C LEU A 70 6.95 -5.54 11.19
N PHE A 71 6.90 -6.60 11.98
CA PHE A 71 6.01 -6.67 13.16
C PHE A 71 6.36 -5.60 14.20
N HIS A 72 7.64 -5.41 14.53
CA HIS A 72 8.07 -4.41 15.51
C HIS A 72 7.82 -2.98 15.04
N ALA A 73 7.91 -2.72 13.73
CA ALA A 73 7.72 -1.37 13.19
C ALA A 73 6.25 -0.95 13.17
N SER A 74 5.32 -1.87 12.90
CA SER A 74 3.94 -1.53 12.57
C SER A 74 2.88 -2.51 13.09
N GLY A 75 3.28 -3.57 13.78
CA GLY A 75 2.36 -4.64 14.20
C GLY A 75 1.91 -5.55 13.04
N ASP A 76 2.39 -5.32 11.82
CA ASP A 76 2.02 -6.09 10.64
C ASP A 76 2.61 -7.51 10.68
N VAL A 77 1.87 -8.49 10.17
CA VAL A 77 2.31 -9.89 10.14
C VAL A 77 2.30 -10.42 8.72
N ALA A 78 3.44 -10.98 8.29
CA ALA A 78 3.58 -11.66 7.00
C ALA A 78 3.43 -13.17 7.18
N GLY A 79 2.44 -13.76 6.53
CA GLY A 79 2.11 -15.18 6.60
C GLY A 79 1.86 -15.77 5.22
N VAL A 80 0.95 -16.74 5.15
CA VAL A 80 0.60 -17.44 3.90
C VAL A 80 -0.88 -17.31 3.58
N GLY A 81 -1.20 -17.27 2.29
CA GLY A 81 -2.56 -17.38 1.80
C GLY A 81 -3.08 -18.82 1.79
N ALA A 82 -4.31 -18.98 1.32
CA ALA A 82 -4.91 -20.28 1.13
C ALA A 82 -4.51 -20.90 -0.22
N ASP A 83 -4.65 -22.23 -0.33
CA ASP A 83 -4.72 -22.89 -1.62
C ASP A 83 -6.14 -22.71 -2.15
N GLU A 84 -6.29 -21.92 -3.23
CA GLU A 84 -7.61 -21.58 -3.75
C GLU A 84 -7.64 -21.44 -5.28
N ILE A 85 -8.80 -21.69 -5.86
CA ILE A 85 -9.07 -21.42 -7.26
C ILE A 85 -10.07 -20.28 -7.35
N MET A 86 -9.61 -19.14 -7.82
CA MET A 86 -10.45 -17.96 -8.04
C MET A 86 -10.88 -17.82 -9.50
N ASP A 87 -12.03 -17.17 -9.73
CA ASP A 87 -12.46 -16.78 -11.07
C ASP A 87 -11.71 -15.51 -11.51
N GLY A 88 -10.87 -15.63 -12.50
CA GLY A 88 -10.14 -14.51 -13.11
C GLY A 88 -10.93 -13.79 -14.22
N GLY A 89 -12.23 -14.03 -14.35
CA GLY A 89 -13.08 -13.48 -15.41
C GLY A 89 -12.58 -13.93 -16.80
N TYR A 90 -12.32 -12.99 -17.68
CA TYR A 90 -11.80 -13.31 -19.05
C TYR A 90 -10.44 -14.03 -19.03
N ARG A 91 -9.73 -14.04 -17.90
CA ARG A 91 -8.47 -14.80 -17.70
C ARG A 91 -8.72 -16.26 -17.34
N GLY A 92 -9.97 -16.66 -17.12
CA GLY A 92 -10.36 -17.99 -16.63
C GLY A 92 -9.88 -18.26 -15.21
N GLN A 93 -10.00 -19.49 -14.75
CA GLN A 93 -9.61 -19.87 -13.41
C GLN A 93 -8.12 -19.59 -13.13
N ILE A 94 -7.83 -19.08 -11.93
CA ILE A 94 -6.50 -18.80 -11.43
C ILE A 94 -6.31 -19.62 -10.17
N HIS A 95 -5.32 -20.52 -10.19
CA HIS A 95 -4.94 -21.27 -9.01
C HIS A 95 -3.88 -20.51 -8.23
N LEU A 96 -4.18 -20.14 -6.99
CA LEU A 96 -3.27 -19.54 -6.02
C LEU A 96 -2.85 -20.62 -5.03
N VAL A 97 -1.55 -20.75 -4.81
CA VAL A 97 -0.99 -21.69 -3.82
C VAL A 97 -0.26 -20.91 -2.72
N PRO A 98 -0.30 -21.37 -1.46
CA PRO A 98 0.45 -20.74 -0.36
C PRO A 98 1.94 -20.64 -0.70
N GLU A 99 2.56 -19.48 -0.45
CA GLU A 99 3.97 -19.28 -0.74
C GLU A 99 4.62 -18.39 0.34
N LEU A 100 5.20 -19.02 1.38
CA LEU A 100 5.92 -18.26 2.40
C LEU A 100 7.11 -17.52 1.77
N PRO A 101 7.30 -16.19 2.02
CA PRO A 101 8.34 -15.39 1.36
C PRO A 101 9.73 -15.63 1.96
N ILE A 102 10.24 -16.84 1.78
CA ILE A 102 11.59 -17.29 2.19
C ILE A 102 12.46 -17.61 0.97
N LYS A 103 13.76 -17.82 1.17
CA LYS A 103 14.69 -18.27 0.14
C LYS A 103 14.59 -17.44 -1.14
N GLY A 104 14.15 -18.00 -2.25
CA GLY A 104 14.01 -17.33 -3.55
C GLY A 104 12.99 -16.20 -3.55
N TYR A 105 12.00 -16.23 -2.65
CA TYR A 105 10.96 -15.21 -2.55
C TYR A 105 11.19 -14.19 -1.41
N ARG A 106 12.27 -14.33 -0.64
CA ARG A 106 12.60 -13.40 0.48
C ARG A 106 12.61 -11.93 0.06
N GLN A 107 12.96 -11.65 -1.18
CA GLN A 107 12.98 -10.28 -1.70
C GLN A 107 11.60 -9.61 -1.65
N HIS A 108 10.52 -10.37 -1.84
CA HIS A 108 9.15 -9.84 -1.72
C HIS A 108 8.85 -9.38 -0.29
N LEU A 109 9.28 -10.14 0.72
CA LEU A 109 9.15 -9.71 2.13
C LEU A 109 9.97 -8.44 2.41
N ALA A 110 11.18 -8.34 1.87
CA ALA A 110 11.98 -7.13 1.99
C ALA A 110 11.31 -5.92 1.33
N TRP A 111 10.71 -6.10 0.15
CA TRP A 111 9.97 -5.03 -0.53
C TRP A 111 8.70 -4.61 0.22
N VAL A 112 7.99 -5.56 0.83
CA VAL A 112 6.83 -5.25 1.69
C VAL A 112 7.26 -4.44 2.90
N ALA A 113 8.29 -4.88 3.64
CA ALA A 113 8.80 -4.15 4.80
C ALA A 113 9.27 -2.72 4.43
N ASP A 114 10.00 -2.57 3.31
CA ASP A 114 10.43 -1.27 2.79
C ASP A 114 9.23 -0.39 2.39
N ALA A 115 8.23 -0.96 1.72
CA ALA A 115 7.03 -0.24 1.31
C ALA A 115 6.26 0.29 2.52
N MET A 116 6.06 -0.55 3.56
CA MET A 116 5.36 -0.14 4.77
C MET A 116 6.12 0.95 5.52
N THR A 117 7.44 0.80 5.69
CA THR A 117 8.30 1.85 6.26
C THR A 117 8.23 3.16 5.45
N SER A 118 8.22 3.07 4.12
CA SER A 118 8.12 4.24 3.23
C SER A 118 6.76 4.95 3.33
N ILE A 119 5.67 4.19 3.48
CA ILE A 119 4.31 4.71 3.65
C ILE A 119 4.19 5.40 5.01
N ASP A 120 4.70 4.80 6.08
CA ASP A 120 4.70 5.40 7.41
C ASP A 120 5.56 6.68 7.46
N GLY A 121 6.73 6.64 6.83
CA GLY A 121 7.59 7.82 6.68
C GLY A 121 6.92 8.96 5.90
N PHE A 122 6.15 8.63 4.86
CA PHE A 122 5.34 9.61 4.14
C PHE A 122 4.30 10.25 5.04
N PHE A 123 3.55 9.47 5.82
CA PHE A 123 2.55 10.02 6.73
C PHE A 123 3.18 10.84 7.87
N ALA A 124 4.30 10.41 8.42
CA ALA A 124 5.02 11.18 9.44
C ALA A 124 5.48 12.55 8.89
N ALA A 125 5.96 12.62 7.64
CA ALA A 125 6.34 13.87 7.00
C ALA A 125 5.13 14.73 6.61
N GLN A 126 4.02 14.10 6.19
CA GLN A 126 2.79 14.81 5.82
C GLN A 126 2.06 15.38 7.03
N PHE A 127 2.11 14.69 8.18
CA PHE A 127 1.42 15.03 9.42
C PHE A 127 2.41 15.13 10.59
N PRO A 128 3.28 16.15 10.62
CA PRO A 128 4.27 16.31 11.68
C PRO A 128 3.64 16.63 13.04
N ASP A 129 2.40 17.12 13.06
CA ASP A 129 1.63 17.34 14.27
C ASP A 129 0.88 16.05 14.64
N ALA A 130 1.27 15.42 15.75
CA ALA A 130 0.67 14.17 16.22
C ALA A 130 -0.82 14.30 16.61
N THR A 131 -1.34 15.52 16.77
CA THR A 131 -2.77 15.77 17.03
C THR A 131 -3.62 15.68 15.77
N VAL A 132 -3.02 15.81 14.59
CA VAL A 132 -3.67 15.66 13.29
C VAL A 132 -3.35 14.28 12.72
N ARG A 133 -4.33 13.40 12.70
CA ARG A 133 -4.17 12.05 12.14
C ARG A 133 -4.97 11.90 10.86
N PRO A 134 -4.36 11.35 9.79
CA PRO A 134 -5.12 10.98 8.60
C PRO A 134 -6.05 9.80 8.94
N ALA A 135 -7.23 9.79 8.32
CA ALA A 135 -8.12 8.63 8.37
C ALA A 135 -7.69 7.57 7.35
N TYR A 136 -6.42 7.17 7.42
CA TYR A 136 -5.78 6.26 6.47
C TYR A 136 -4.78 5.38 7.22
N ARG A 137 -4.84 4.05 7.06
CA ARG A 137 -4.02 3.07 7.75
C ARG A 137 -3.95 3.28 9.28
N TRP A 138 -5.01 2.94 9.96
CA TRP A 138 -5.13 3.06 11.41
C TRP A 138 -5.11 1.70 12.14
N ARG A 139 -4.85 0.59 11.41
CA ARG A 139 -4.75 -0.77 11.95
C ARG A 139 -3.54 -1.49 11.34
N ALA A 140 -3.03 -2.48 12.09
CA ALA A 140 -2.02 -3.41 11.59
C ALA A 140 -2.59 -4.30 10.47
N LEU A 141 -1.74 -4.73 9.55
CA LEU A 141 -2.08 -5.50 8.36
C LEU A 141 -1.60 -6.94 8.43
N GLY A 142 -2.46 -7.86 7.99
CA GLY A 142 -2.05 -9.19 7.59
C GLY A 142 -1.56 -9.19 6.14
N PHE A 143 -0.41 -9.80 5.86
CA PHE A 143 0.03 -10.09 4.51
C PHE A 143 -0.05 -11.59 4.27
N ARG A 144 -0.86 -12.03 3.32
CA ARG A 144 -1.03 -13.44 2.92
C ARG A 144 -0.30 -13.67 1.60
N PHE A 145 0.85 -14.31 1.67
CA PHE A 145 1.65 -14.57 0.48
C PHE A 145 1.18 -15.82 -0.25
N VAL A 146 0.95 -15.66 -1.55
CA VAL A 146 0.56 -16.72 -2.48
C VAL A 146 1.39 -16.66 -3.75
N ARG A 147 1.30 -17.72 -4.57
CA ARG A 147 1.86 -17.74 -5.92
C ARG A 147 0.82 -18.27 -6.90
N SER A 148 0.51 -17.50 -7.92
CA SER A 148 -0.36 -17.96 -9.02
C SER A 148 0.36 -18.96 -9.92
N VAL A 149 -0.31 -20.08 -10.22
CA VAL A 149 0.25 -21.15 -11.05
C VAL A 149 0.02 -20.82 -12.54
N GLY A 150 1.13 -20.71 -13.29
CA GLY A 150 1.09 -20.45 -14.73
C GLY A 150 0.52 -19.09 -15.15
N LYS A 151 0.28 -18.18 -14.19
CA LYS A 151 -0.23 -16.83 -14.43
C LYS A 151 0.52 -15.81 -13.57
N ARG A 152 0.34 -14.51 -13.90
CA ARG A 152 0.95 -13.40 -13.17
C ARG A 152 -0.10 -12.41 -12.66
N THR A 153 -1.27 -12.92 -12.31
CA THR A 153 -2.45 -12.14 -11.89
C THR A 153 -3.28 -12.98 -10.91
N PRO A 154 -4.00 -12.34 -9.96
CA PRO A 154 -3.86 -10.93 -9.60
C PRO A 154 -2.46 -10.62 -9.08
N SER A 155 -2.05 -9.34 -9.02
CA SER A 155 -0.80 -8.98 -8.32
C SER A 155 -1.02 -8.95 -6.82
N ALA A 156 -2.06 -8.25 -6.37
CA ALA A 156 -2.54 -8.23 -5.00
C ALA A 156 -4.05 -8.01 -4.99
N TYR A 157 -4.69 -8.17 -3.85
CA TYR A 157 -6.03 -7.68 -3.51
C TYR A 157 -6.17 -7.59 -1.99
N ALA A 158 -7.08 -6.75 -1.52
CA ALA A 158 -7.24 -6.45 -0.11
C ALA A 158 -8.64 -6.78 0.39
N PHE A 159 -8.76 -7.23 1.63
CA PHE A 159 -10.00 -7.50 2.34
C PHE A 159 -9.74 -7.62 3.85
N ASP A 160 -10.65 -7.16 4.66
CA ASP A 160 -10.62 -7.31 6.13
C ASP A 160 -9.22 -7.05 6.76
N TRP A 161 -8.60 -5.91 6.42
CA TRP A 161 -7.25 -5.52 6.86
C TRP A 161 -6.16 -6.54 6.55
N THR A 162 -6.36 -7.29 5.49
CA THR A 162 -5.41 -8.26 4.95
C THR A 162 -5.14 -7.94 3.49
N VAL A 163 -3.89 -8.06 3.08
CA VAL A 163 -3.46 -7.98 1.69
C VAL A 163 -3.02 -9.36 1.23
N GLU A 164 -3.73 -9.94 0.26
CA GLU A 164 -3.26 -11.10 -0.48
C GLU A 164 -2.20 -10.64 -1.46
N TYR A 165 -0.99 -11.19 -1.34
CA TYR A 165 0.18 -10.77 -2.09
C TYR A 165 0.71 -11.92 -2.95
N ASN A 166 0.62 -11.80 -4.28
CA ASN A 166 1.08 -12.83 -5.21
C ASN A 166 2.53 -12.60 -5.62
N VAL A 167 3.47 -13.44 -5.14
CA VAL A 167 4.89 -13.32 -5.48
C VAL A 167 5.20 -13.48 -6.98
N ALA A 168 4.26 -14.03 -7.78
CA ALA A 168 4.36 -14.07 -9.23
C ALA A 168 3.68 -12.89 -9.93
N GLY A 169 3.08 -11.95 -9.17
CA GLY A 169 2.30 -10.82 -9.68
C GLY A 169 3.08 -9.94 -10.66
N SER A 170 2.41 -9.51 -11.74
CA SER A 170 3.07 -8.75 -12.81
C SER A 170 3.51 -7.34 -12.36
N LEU A 171 2.87 -6.75 -11.37
CA LEU A 171 3.20 -5.44 -10.80
C LEU A 171 4.25 -5.51 -9.69
N LEU A 172 4.49 -6.71 -9.11
CA LEU A 172 5.33 -6.92 -7.94
C LEU A 172 6.77 -7.35 -8.32
N THR A 173 7.36 -6.68 -9.31
CA THR A 173 8.69 -7.01 -9.86
C THR A 173 9.79 -6.06 -9.41
N SER A 174 9.44 -5.03 -8.64
CA SER A 174 10.38 -4.04 -8.10
C SER A 174 9.85 -3.46 -6.78
N ALA A 175 10.73 -2.87 -5.98
CA ALA A 175 10.35 -2.18 -4.75
C ALA A 175 9.33 -1.05 -5.01
N ASP A 176 9.49 -0.28 -6.08
CA ASP A 176 8.55 0.79 -6.43
C ASP A 176 7.18 0.23 -6.83
N GLY A 177 7.14 -0.83 -7.64
CA GLY A 177 5.89 -1.50 -8.00
C GLY A 177 5.15 -2.06 -6.78
N VAL A 178 5.87 -2.67 -5.84
CA VAL A 178 5.30 -3.14 -4.57
C VAL A 178 4.75 -1.98 -3.75
N ARG A 179 5.50 -0.89 -3.63
CA ARG A 179 5.10 0.28 -2.86
C ARG A 179 3.83 0.93 -3.42
N GLU A 180 3.74 1.09 -4.74
CA GLU A 180 2.55 1.62 -5.40
C GLU A 180 1.34 0.69 -5.24
N THR A 181 1.55 -0.61 -5.45
CA THR A 181 0.47 -1.61 -5.28
C THR A 181 -0.02 -1.64 -3.83
N LEU A 182 0.87 -1.66 -2.84
CA LEU A 182 0.45 -1.67 -1.44
C LEU A 182 -0.28 -0.38 -1.03
N PHE A 183 0.11 0.78 -1.56
CA PHE A 183 -0.65 2.00 -1.31
C PHE A 183 -2.06 1.95 -1.92
N HIS A 184 -2.20 1.34 -3.11
CA HIS A 184 -3.48 1.08 -3.76
C HIS A 184 -4.36 0.13 -2.93
N GLU A 185 -3.83 -1.01 -2.50
CA GLU A 185 -4.57 -2.00 -1.69
C GLU A 185 -4.99 -1.43 -0.33
N LEU A 186 -4.12 -0.63 0.30
CA LEU A 186 -4.45 0.09 1.53
C LEU A 186 -5.64 1.03 1.33
N PHE A 187 -5.76 1.67 0.16
CA PHE A 187 -6.91 2.50 -0.11
C PHE A 187 -8.21 1.70 -0.09
N HIS A 188 -8.26 0.52 -0.69
CA HIS A 188 -9.46 -0.32 -0.68
C HIS A 188 -9.91 -0.65 0.74
N LEU A 189 -8.99 -0.99 1.65
CA LEU A 189 -9.30 -1.25 3.06
C LEU A 189 -9.86 -0.02 3.78
N ASN A 190 -9.35 1.16 3.47
CA ASN A 190 -9.84 2.41 4.04
C ASN A 190 -11.18 2.82 3.43
N ASP A 191 -11.37 2.63 2.13
CA ASP A 191 -12.63 2.92 1.44
C ASP A 191 -13.79 2.07 2.01
N GLU A 192 -13.55 0.77 2.21
CA GLU A 192 -14.48 -0.14 2.88
C GLU A 192 -14.78 0.30 4.32
N ALA A 193 -13.74 0.63 5.10
CA ALA A 193 -13.89 1.12 6.47
C ALA A 193 -14.69 2.43 6.54
N HIS A 194 -14.65 3.25 5.49
CA HIS A 194 -15.44 4.46 5.29
C HIS A 194 -16.77 4.19 4.55
N ARG A 195 -17.28 2.95 4.57
CA ARG A 195 -18.59 2.54 4.01
C ARG A 195 -18.69 2.81 2.51
N ASP A 196 -17.71 2.34 1.74
CA ASP A 196 -17.62 2.54 0.28
C ASP A 196 -17.74 4.02 -0.10
N TRP A 197 -16.88 4.84 0.54
CA TRP A 197 -16.86 6.28 0.33
C TRP A 197 -16.72 6.64 -1.15
N SER A 198 -15.88 5.93 -1.90
CA SER A 198 -15.65 6.17 -3.32
C SER A 198 -16.95 6.11 -4.13
N VAL A 199 -17.83 5.14 -3.85
CA VAL A 199 -19.15 5.04 -4.50
C VAL A 199 -19.99 6.27 -4.20
N ARG A 200 -20.03 6.71 -2.94
CA ARG A 200 -20.87 7.84 -2.53
C ARG A 200 -20.34 9.19 -3.02
N ALA A 201 -19.02 9.36 -3.02
CA ALA A 201 -18.39 10.64 -3.31
C ALA A 201 -18.01 10.84 -4.78
N LEU A 202 -17.67 9.76 -5.50
CA LEU A 202 -17.05 9.87 -6.82
C LEU A 202 -17.91 9.33 -7.98
N SER A 203 -18.96 8.52 -7.73
CA SER A 203 -19.74 7.90 -8.81
C SER A 203 -20.32 8.90 -9.82
N SER A 204 -20.79 10.07 -9.36
CA SER A 204 -21.37 11.07 -10.26
C SER A 204 -20.37 11.57 -11.30
N ASP A 205 -19.14 11.90 -10.87
CA ASP A 205 -18.07 12.37 -11.76
C ASP A 205 -17.53 11.22 -12.62
N TYR A 206 -17.32 10.03 -12.00
CA TYR A 206 -16.87 8.83 -12.69
C TYR A 206 -17.84 8.45 -13.84
N ASP A 207 -19.14 8.36 -13.57
CA ASP A 207 -20.15 8.03 -14.55
C ASP A 207 -20.25 9.08 -15.68
N ALA A 208 -20.08 10.37 -15.35
CA ALA A 208 -20.05 11.42 -16.34
C ALA A 208 -18.86 11.28 -17.30
N ILE A 209 -17.67 10.94 -16.77
CA ILE A 209 -16.46 10.66 -17.55
C ILE A 209 -16.69 9.42 -18.45
N VAL A 210 -17.19 8.33 -17.88
CA VAL A 210 -17.42 7.08 -18.63
C VAL A 210 -18.48 7.27 -19.72
N ARG A 211 -19.58 7.95 -19.44
CA ARG A 211 -20.60 8.29 -20.46
C ARG A 211 -20.03 9.11 -21.61
N LYS A 212 -19.13 10.05 -21.31
CA LYS A 212 -18.49 10.93 -22.32
C LYS A 212 -17.46 10.18 -23.16
N CYS A 213 -16.65 9.36 -22.53
CA CYS A 213 -15.43 8.79 -23.13
C CYS A 213 -15.58 7.32 -23.55
N GLY A 214 -16.46 6.55 -22.89
CA GLY A 214 -16.47 5.09 -23.01
C GLY A 214 -15.12 4.52 -22.63
N THR A 215 -14.56 3.64 -23.47
CA THR A 215 -13.24 3.01 -23.28
C THR A 215 -12.12 3.71 -24.08
N ARG A 216 -12.40 4.85 -24.71
CA ARG A 216 -11.43 5.53 -25.58
C ARG A 216 -10.31 6.16 -24.78
N ALA A 217 -9.11 5.61 -24.84
CA ALA A 217 -7.95 6.05 -24.06
C ALA A 217 -7.62 7.54 -24.27
N SER A 218 -7.69 8.06 -25.50
CA SER A 218 -7.40 9.49 -25.77
C SER A 218 -8.38 10.45 -25.09
N CYS A 219 -9.64 10.05 -24.93
CA CYS A 219 -10.64 10.82 -24.18
C CYS A 219 -10.46 10.68 -22.66
N LEU A 220 -10.08 9.50 -22.18
CA LEU A 220 -9.90 9.18 -20.76
C LEU A 220 -8.58 9.76 -20.19
N ALA A 221 -7.57 9.95 -21.04
CA ALA A 221 -6.22 10.38 -20.62
C ALA A 221 -6.20 11.59 -19.66
N PRO A 222 -6.98 12.67 -19.88
CA PRO A 222 -6.99 13.81 -18.96
C PRO A 222 -7.59 13.50 -17.59
N PHE A 223 -8.39 12.43 -17.47
CA PHE A 223 -9.11 12.02 -16.28
C PHE A 223 -8.44 10.87 -15.53
N ALA A 224 -7.49 10.17 -16.18
CA ALA A 224 -6.80 9.04 -15.58
C ALA A 224 -5.80 9.52 -14.52
N PRO A 225 -5.94 9.08 -13.23
CA PRO A 225 -5.01 9.49 -12.19
C PRO A 225 -3.57 9.05 -12.47
N ASN A 226 -3.39 7.85 -13.00
CA ASN A 226 -2.10 7.28 -13.41
C ASN A 226 -2.13 6.75 -14.84
N ASN A 227 -0.95 6.56 -15.44
CA ASN A 227 -0.80 6.02 -16.80
C ASN A 227 -0.82 4.48 -16.83
N THR A 228 -1.46 3.84 -15.85
CA THR A 228 -1.60 2.38 -15.80
C THR A 228 -2.55 1.91 -16.88
N MET A 229 -1.98 1.37 -17.96
CA MET A 229 -2.76 0.86 -19.10
C MET A 229 -2.99 -0.65 -18.96
N VAL A 230 -4.20 -1.10 -19.28
CA VAL A 230 -4.53 -2.52 -19.27
C VAL A 230 -4.58 -3.10 -20.69
N ARG A 231 -4.56 -4.42 -20.77
CA ARG A 231 -4.74 -5.12 -22.04
C ARG A 231 -6.09 -4.76 -22.64
N GLY A 232 -6.08 -4.26 -23.86
CA GLY A 232 -7.27 -3.70 -24.51
C GLY A 232 -7.21 -2.19 -24.73
N GLY A 233 -6.17 -1.53 -24.20
CA GLY A 233 -5.81 -0.15 -24.51
C GLY A 233 -6.61 0.90 -23.77
N THR A 234 -7.26 0.56 -22.64
CA THR A 234 -7.86 1.54 -21.73
C THR A 234 -7.01 1.72 -20.46
N TYR A 235 -7.30 2.75 -19.67
CA TYR A 235 -6.68 2.95 -18.36
C TYR A 235 -7.29 2.01 -17.32
N TYR A 236 -6.45 1.51 -16.39
CA TYR A 236 -6.89 0.63 -15.32
C TYR A 236 -8.02 1.24 -14.49
N ALA A 237 -7.92 2.50 -14.13
CA ALA A 237 -8.94 3.26 -13.42
C ALA A 237 -10.33 3.28 -14.12
N PHE A 238 -10.41 2.91 -15.40
CA PHE A 238 -11.65 2.87 -16.21
C PHE A 238 -11.87 1.51 -16.85
N GLN A 239 -11.20 0.45 -16.35
CA GLN A 239 -11.36 -0.90 -16.87
C GLN A 239 -12.76 -1.43 -16.52
N GLN A 240 -13.57 -1.71 -17.53
CA GLN A 240 -14.88 -2.35 -17.33
C GLN A 240 -14.74 -3.80 -16.86
N ASN A 241 -15.73 -4.28 -16.13
CA ASN A 241 -15.80 -5.65 -15.59
C ASN A 241 -14.66 -6.01 -14.61
N ASN A 242 -14.14 -5.01 -13.91
CA ASN A 242 -13.18 -5.18 -12.84
C ASN A 242 -13.82 -4.79 -11.50
N GLY A 243 -14.81 -5.58 -11.05
CA GLY A 243 -15.58 -5.25 -9.86
C GLY A 243 -16.36 -3.92 -9.97
N THR A 244 -16.46 -3.20 -8.88
CA THR A 244 -17.03 -1.85 -8.85
C THR A 244 -15.96 -0.84 -9.27
N THR A 245 -15.96 -0.46 -10.53
CA THR A 245 -14.88 0.28 -11.19
C THR A 245 -14.55 1.65 -10.59
N VAL A 246 -15.48 2.30 -9.87
CA VAL A 246 -15.20 3.54 -9.15
C VAL A 246 -14.24 3.34 -7.98
N HIS A 247 -14.20 2.15 -7.35
CA HIS A 247 -13.24 1.82 -6.32
C HIS A 247 -11.81 1.84 -6.88
N GLU A 248 -11.60 1.27 -8.07
CA GLU A 248 -10.31 1.27 -8.76
C GLU A 248 -9.87 2.68 -9.16
N TYR A 249 -10.81 3.50 -9.64
CA TYR A 249 -10.53 4.91 -9.92
C TYR A 249 -10.08 5.66 -8.67
N ALA A 250 -10.75 5.43 -7.54
CA ALA A 250 -10.44 6.05 -6.28
C ALA A 250 -9.09 5.59 -5.71
N ALA A 251 -8.77 4.30 -5.81
CA ALA A 251 -7.47 3.77 -5.39
C ALA A 251 -6.33 4.33 -6.26
N GLU A 252 -6.51 4.41 -7.58
CA GLU A 252 -5.57 5.08 -8.47
C GLU A 252 -5.42 6.58 -8.15
N LEU A 253 -6.51 7.26 -7.75
CA LEU A 253 -6.47 8.65 -7.30
C LEU A 253 -5.67 8.82 -6.00
N ALA A 254 -5.82 7.89 -5.05
CA ALA A 254 -5.03 7.88 -3.82
C ALA A 254 -3.53 7.67 -4.09
N VAL A 255 -3.18 6.75 -5.00
CA VAL A 255 -1.78 6.57 -5.46
C VAL A 255 -1.25 7.85 -6.11
N ARG A 256 -2.08 8.54 -6.91
CA ARG A 256 -1.71 9.82 -7.53
C ARG A 256 -1.46 10.90 -6.47
N TYR A 257 -2.34 11.02 -5.48
CA TYR A 257 -2.15 11.91 -4.35
C TYR A 257 -0.82 11.64 -3.66
N TRP A 258 -0.56 10.40 -3.28
CA TRP A 258 0.67 10.00 -2.62
C TRP A 258 1.92 10.36 -3.43
N LYS A 259 1.92 10.11 -4.76
CA LYS A 259 3.04 10.45 -5.64
C LYS A 259 3.30 11.96 -5.69
N GLU A 260 2.26 12.77 -5.90
CA GLU A 260 2.39 14.22 -5.98
C GLU A 260 2.81 14.84 -4.64
N GLN A 261 2.24 14.38 -3.51
CA GLN A 261 2.64 14.84 -2.18
C GLN A 261 4.10 14.50 -1.87
N ARG A 262 4.55 13.26 -2.17
CA ARG A 262 5.97 12.89 -2.01
C ARG A 262 6.90 13.73 -2.86
N GLU A 263 6.51 14.04 -4.08
CA GLU A 263 7.31 14.91 -4.94
C GLU A 263 7.41 16.32 -4.36
N MET A 264 6.32 16.85 -3.80
CA MET A 264 6.33 18.13 -3.08
C MET A 264 7.19 18.07 -1.80
N GLN A 265 7.12 16.99 -1.02
CA GLN A 265 7.95 16.80 0.18
C GLN A 265 9.45 16.76 -0.15
N THR A 266 9.83 16.13 -1.27
CA THR A 266 11.25 15.87 -1.58
C THR A 266 11.87 16.87 -2.54
N LYS A 267 11.10 17.39 -3.50
CA LYS A 267 11.59 18.30 -4.56
C LYS A 267 11.03 19.72 -4.46
N HIS A 268 10.05 19.95 -3.57
CA HIS A 268 9.32 21.20 -3.41
C HIS A 268 8.65 21.72 -4.70
N ARG A 269 8.46 20.85 -5.67
CA ARG A 269 7.79 21.13 -6.96
C ARG A 269 7.33 19.85 -7.61
N LEU A 270 6.32 19.92 -8.47
CA LEU A 270 5.92 18.81 -9.34
C LEU A 270 6.73 18.81 -10.64
N SER A 271 7.03 17.61 -11.14
CA SER A 271 7.66 17.40 -12.45
C SER A 271 6.68 17.60 -13.61
N ALA A 272 5.37 17.53 -13.35
CA ALA A 272 4.30 17.67 -14.33
C ALA A 272 3.16 18.52 -13.76
N LYS A 273 2.18 18.86 -14.61
CA LYS A 273 0.96 19.52 -14.17
C LYS A 273 0.25 18.65 -13.11
N ALA A 274 -0.16 19.28 -12.00
CA ALA A 274 -0.92 18.64 -10.94
C ALA A 274 -2.21 18.01 -11.49
N PHE A 275 -2.55 16.81 -11.05
CA PHE A 275 -3.75 16.11 -11.48
C PHE A 275 -5.02 16.94 -11.22
N LYS A 276 -5.13 17.54 -10.03
CA LYS A 276 -6.27 18.39 -9.66
C LYS A 276 -6.47 19.60 -10.55
N CYS A 277 -5.43 20.04 -11.27
CA CYS A 277 -5.48 21.16 -12.20
C CYS A 277 -5.85 20.73 -13.65
N GLY A 278 -6.30 19.52 -13.84
CA GLY A 278 -6.87 18.98 -15.08
C GLY A 278 -8.31 19.44 -15.29
N PRO A 279 -9.18 18.56 -15.85
CA PRO A 279 -10.62 18.80 -15.91
C PRO A 279 -11.25 19.06 -14.54
N ALA A 280 -12.42 19.70 -14.51
CA ALA A 280 -13.07 20.06 -13.25
C ALA A 280 -13.39 18.85 -12.35
N GLU A 281 -13.70 17.71 -12.96
CA GLU A 281 -13.93 16.43 -12.28
C GLU A 281 -12.72 16.00 -11.44
N ASN A 282 -11.51 16.18 -11.96
CA ASN A 282 -10.28 15.85 -11.24
C ASN A 282 -10.12 16.70 -9.97
N GLY A 283 -10.41 18.00 -10.06
CA GLY A 283 -10.33 18.91 -8.92
C GLY A 283 -11.33 18.55 -7.82
N ARG A 284 -12.56 18.17 -8.20
CA ARG A 284 -13.59 17.73 -7.24
C ARG A 284 -13.22 16.40 -6.60
N ALA A 285 -12.82 15.41 -7.39
CA ALA A 285 -12.40 14.10 -6.88
C ALA A 285 -11.18 14.21 -5.95
N TRP A 286 -10.18 15.00 -6.33
CA TRP A 286 -9.02 15.28 -5.49
C TRP A 286 -9.41 15.91 -4.16
N LYS A 287 -10.22 16.97 -4.21
CA LYS A 287 -10.66 17.66 -2.99
C LYS A 287 -11.43 16.71 -2.07
N ALA A 288 -12.35 15.93 -2.60
CA ALA A 288 -13.13 14.96 -1.83
C ALA A 288 -12.24 13.91 -1.15
N LEU A 289 -11.23 13.38 -1.87
CA LEU A 289 -10.26 12.43 -1.33
C LEU A 289 -9.42 13.05 -0.19
N VAL A 290 -8.92 14.26 -0.41
CA VAL A 290 -8.04 14.95 0.55
C VAL A 290 -8.80 15.30 1.83
N ASP A 291 -10.03 15.76 1.70
CA ASP A 291 -10.88 16.10 2.85
C ASP A 291 -11.22 14.85 3.69
N GLU A 292 -11.56 13.74 3.04
CA GLU A 292 -11.97 12.51 3.75
C GLU A 292 -10.80 11.80 4.43
N PHE A 293 -9.72 11.54 3.68
CA PHE A 293 -8.68 10.62 4.15
C PHE A 293 -7.43 11.32 4.67
N PHE A 294 -7.18 12.56 4.26
CA PHE A 294 -5.91 13.23 4.52
C PHE A 294 -6.06 14.53 5.31
N ALA A 295 -7.13 14.65 6.12
CA ALA A 295 -7.38 15.80 7.00
C ALA A 295 -7.19 17.15 6.29
N ALA A 296 -7.65 17.26 5.06
CA ALA A 296 -7.48 18.42 4.16
C ALA A 296 -6.02 18.83 3.90
N ARG A 297 -5.04 17.94 4.15
CA ARG A 297 -3.62 18.24 3.95
C ARG A 297 -3.23 18.05 2.48
N ASP A 298 -2.90 19.14 1.81
CA ASP A 298 -2.48 19.16 0.41
C ASP A 298 -1.32 20.13 0.22
N LEU A 299 -0.12 19.58 -0.10
CA LEU A 299 1.07 20.38 -0.40
C LEU A 299 1.13 20.86 -1.85
N VAL A 300 0.31 20.25 -2.73
CA VAL A 300 0.24 20.65 -4.14
C VAL A 300 -0.41 22.03 -4.22
N PRO A 301 0.23 23.02 -4.88
CA PRO A 301 -0.32 24.37 -5.00
C PRO A 301 -1.72 24.39 -5.63
N SER A 302 -2.48 25.42 -5.30
CA SER A 302 -3.76 25.69 -5.94
C SER A 302 -3.57 25.98 -7.44
N CYS A 303 -4.56 25.67 -8.23
CA CYS A 303 -4.55 25.95 -9.67
C CYS A 303 -4.81 27.42 -9.93
#